data_66deef7a9f02b645fc7a6f7c74edbe91
#
_entry.id   66deef7a9f02b645fc7a6f7c74edbe91
#
_cell.length_a   1.000
_cell.length_b   1.000
_cell.length_c   1.000
_cell.angle_alpha   90.00
_cell.angle_beta   90.00
_cell.angle_gamma   90.00
#
_symmetry.space_group_name_H-M   'P 1'
#
loop_
_entity.id
_entity.type
_entity.pdbx_description
1 polymer ?
#
loop_
_entity_poly.entity_id
_entity_poly.type
_entity_poly.pdbx_seq_one_letter_code
_entity_poly.pdbx_strand_id
1 'polypeptide(L)'
;IDSGLLTVRESDSRLPNSDSRIYDRFRHRIMIPIRDEQGRMAGFGARIVDPDDIPKFLNSPETPIFTKGHLLYGLDRARKPIRTADQAVIVEGYLDVIALHQAGYENVVSPMGTALTEDQLRLLKRSTRRIVLALDPDVAGQKAVLRGLDAARSAMDKEGELGFDARGLLRNESRLQADLRVATMPDELDPDEIVARDKTEWAK
;
A
#
# COMPACT_ATOMS: atom_id res chain seq x y z
N ILE A 1 -22.11 7.88 -8.00
CA ILE A 1 -22.00 7.73 -6.53
C ILE A 1 -21.30 6.41 -6.26
N ASP A 2 -21.79 5.28 -6.79
CA ASP A 2 -21.23 3.94 -6.54
C ASP A 2 -19.77 3.76 -6.96
N SER A 3 -19.30 4.56 -7.94
CA SER A 3 -17.90 4.60 -8.36
C SER A 3 -16.98 5.38 -7.40
N GLY A 4 -17.54 6.10 -6.42
CA GLY A 4 -16.79 6.95 -5.51
C GLY A 4 -16.26 8.25 -6.11
N LEU A 5 -16.65 8.61 -7.34
CA LEU A 5 -16.25 9.86 -7.99
C LEU A 5 -17.11 11.06 -7.58
N LEU A 6 -18.36 10.79 -7.21
CA LEU A 6 -19.33 11.80 -6.82
C LEU A 6 -19.65 11.70 -5.33
N THR A 7 -19.89 12.82 -4.69
CA THR A 7 -20.34 12.93 -3.30
C THR A 7 -21.66 13.69 -3.24
N VAL A 8 -22.54 13.26 -2.34
CA VAL A 8 -23.78 13.95 -2.02
C VAL A 8 -23.56 14.79 -0.77
N ARG A 9 -23.87 16.07 -0.82
CA ARG A 9 -23.93 16.90 0.39
C ARG A 9 -25.31 16.65 1.00
N GLU A 10 -25.36 16.09 2.19
CA GLU A 10 -26.62 16.05 2.94
C GLU A 10 -27.13 17.47 3.15
N SER A 11 -28.38 17.69 2.80
CA SER A 11 -29.07 18.96 3.02
C SER A 11 -29.17 19.20 4.53
N ASP A 12 -28.83 20.40 4.96
CA ASP A 12 -29.16 20.84 6.31
C ASP A 12 -30.70 20.86 6.44
N SER A 13 -31.23 19.92 7.20
CA SER A 13 -32.70 19.75 7.41
C SER A 13 -33.38 20.99 8.01
N ARG A 14 -32.64 22.07 8.30
CA ARG A 14 -33.12 23.34 8.80
C ARG A 14 -33.46 24.36 7.71
N LEU A 15 -33.17 24.06 6.44
CA LEU A 15 -33.45 24.95 5.32
C LEU A 15 -34.53 24.35 4.40
N PRO A 16 -35.65 25.05 4.16
CA PRO A 16 -36.84 24.51 3.48
C PRO A 16 -36.66 24.23 1.96
N ASN A 17 -35.48 24.37 1.37
CA ASN A 17 -35.21 24.12 -0.05
C ASN A 17 -33.77 23.60 -0.29
N SER A 18 -33.28 22.70 0.53
CA SER A 18 -31.95 22.14 0.33
C SER A 18 -32.00 20.96 -0.63
N ASP A 19 -31.90 21.24 -1.91
CA ASP A 19 -31.65 20.20 -2.91
C ASP A 19 -30.34 19.50 -2.56
N SER A 20 -30.36 18.16 -2.49
CA SER A 20 -29.16 17.33 -2.33
C SER A 20 -28.26 17.58 -3.55
N ARG A 21 -27.18 18.33 -3.35
CA ARG A 21 -26.25 18.67 -4.42
C ARG A 21 -25.24 17.53 -4.59
N ILE A 22 -25.24 16.93 -5.76
CA ILE A 22 -24.19 16.02 -6.19
C ILE A 22 -23.03 16.88 -6.68
N TYR A 23 -21.82 16.57 -6.26
CA TYR A 23 -20.62 17.26 -6.71
C TYR A 23 -19.42 16.29 -6.83
N ASP A 24 -18.45 16.70 -7.63
CA ASP A 24 -17.21 15.95 -7.82
C ASP A 24 -16.44 15.85 -6.50
N ARG A 25 -16.08 14.62 -6.13
CA ARG A 25 -15.28 14.35 -4.95
C ARG A 25 -13.86 14.89 -5.06
N PHE A 26 -13.27 14.81 -6.25
CA PHE A 26 -11.88 15.14 -6.52
C PHE A 26 -11.73 16.49 -7.22
N ARG A 27 -11.99 17.59 -6.51
CA ARG A 27 -11.89 18.93 -7.06
C ARG A 27 -10.50 19.53 -6.88
N HIS A 28 -9.98 20.21 -7.90
CA HIS A 28 -8.67 20.88 -7.89
C HIS A 28 -7.53 19.95 -7.43
N ARG A 29 -7.48 18.72 -7.99
CA ARG A 29 -6.52 17.69 -7.59
C ARG A 29 -5.90 17.00 -8.78
N ILE A 30 -4.66 16.60 -8.64
CA ILE A 30 -4.02 15.65 -9.55
C ILE A 30 -4.60 14.27 -9.24
N MET A 31 -5.19 13.64 -10.25
CA MET A 31 -5.81 12.32 -10.13
C MET A 31 -4.78 11.22 -10.42
N ILE A 32 -4.70 10.25 -9.53
CA ILE A 32 -3.78 9.11 -9.61
C ILE A 32 -4.63 7.84 -9.71
N PRO A 33 -4.58 7.13 -10.85
CA PRO A 33 -5.38 5.92 -11.04
C PRO A 33 -4.86 4.79 -10.16
N ILE A 34 -5.75 4.15 -9.41
CA ILE A 34 -5.45 2.95 -8.62
C ILE A 34 -6.01 1.74 -9.35
N ARG A 35 -5.14 0.76 -9.59
CA ARG A 35 -5.46 -0.47 -10.30
C ARG A 35 -5.37 -1.68 -9.38
N ASP A 36 -6.17 -2.70 -9.68
CA ASP A 36 -6.04 -4.00 -9.04
C ASP A 36 -4.82 -4.78 -9.56
N GLU A 37 -4.56 -5.96 -9.01
CA GLU A 37 -3.43 -6.79 -9.41
C GLU A 37 -3.49 -7.31 -10.86
N GLN A 38 -4.64 -7.19 -11.53
CA GLN A 38 -4.84 -7.51 -12.94
C GLN A 38 -4.75 -6.27 -13.85
N GLY A 39 -4.51 -5.08 -13.30
CA GLY A 39 -4.41 -3.83 -14.04
C GLY A 39 -5.75 -3.15 -14.35
N ARG A 40 -6.87 -3.67 -13.82
CA ARG A 40 -8.20 -3.07 -14.00
C ARG A 40 -8.35 -1.86 -13.06
N MET A 41 -9.06 -0.84 -13.52
CA MET A 41 -9.33 0.33 -12.70
C MET A 41 -10.20 -0.04 -11.49
N ALA A 42 -9.70 0.23 -10.28
CA ALA A 42 -10.40 0.02 -9.03
C ALA A 42 -10.87 1.34 -8.41
N GLY A 43 -10.06 2.40 -8.48
CA GLY A 43 -10.37 3.70 -7.89
C GLY A 43 -9.32 4.74 -8.22
N PHE A 44 -9.32 5.82 -7.44
CA PHE A 44 -8.38 6.93 -7.61
C PHE A 44 -7.82 7.38 -6.26
N GLY A 45 -6.53 7.71 -6.26
CA GLY A 45 -5.92 8.61 -5.32
C GLY A 45 -5.88 10.02 -5.91
N ALA A 46 -5.75 11.02 -5.07
CA ALA A 46 -5.62 12.40 -5.52
C ALA A 46 -4.78 13.22 -4.56
N ARG A 47 -3.97 14.13 -5.12
CA ARG A 47 -3.18 15.11 -4.39
C ARG A 47 -3.65 16.51 -4.73
N ILE A 48 -3.70 17.40 -3.75
CA ILE A 48 -3.99 18.82 -3.95
C ILE A 48 -3.00 19.45 -4.94
N VAL A 49 -3.47 20.43 -5.70
CA VAL A 49 -2.64 21.33 -6.52
C VAL A 49 -2.30 22.59 -5.73
N ASP A 50 -3.30 23.12 -5.02
CA ASP A 50 -3.12 24.28 -4.16
C ASP A 50 -2.67 23.82 -2.77
N PRO A 51 -1.53 24.33 -2.23
CA PRO A 51 -1.03 23.96 -0.91
C PRO A 51 -1.99 24.24 0.24
N ASP A 52 -2.91 25.21 0.08
CA ASP A 52 -3.87 25.60 1.11
C ASP A 52 -5.12 24.70 1.14
N ASP A 53 -5.29 23.84 0.12
CA ASP A 53 -6.38 22.86 0.08
C ASP A 53 -6.18 21.72 1.10
N ILE A 54 -7.31 21.23 1.64
CA ILE A 54 -7.34 20.09 2.56
C ILE A 54 -8.38 19.05 2.13
N PRO A 55 -8.13 17.75 2.40
CA PRO A 55 -6.89 17.14 2.89
C PRO A 55 -5.83 17.06 1.77
N LYS A 56 -4.54 17.05 2.14
CA LYS A 56 -3.41 16.95 1.18
C LYS A 56 -3.56 15.77 0.20
N PHE A 57 -3.99 14.62 0.70
CA PHE A 57 -4.29 13.43 -0.08
C PHE A 57 -5.73 12.98 0.12
N LEU A 58 -6.35 12.49 -0.94
CA LEU A 58 -7.71 11.97 -0.92
C LEU A 58 -7.76 10.69 -1.76
N ASN A 59 -8.38 9.64 -1.23
CA ASN A 59 -8.62 8.41 -1.99
C ASN A 59 -10.12 8.22 -2.26
N SER A 60 -10.44 7.36 -3.23
CA SER A 60 -11.79 6.84 -3.39
C SER A 60 -12.30 6.29 -2.06
N PRO A 61 -13.58 6.43 -1.75
CA PRO A 61 -14.20 5.73 -0.64
C PRO A 61 -14.26 4.22 -0.94
N GLU A 62 -14.56 3.41 0.06
CA GLU A 62 -14.87 2.00 -0.15
C GLU A 62 -16.04 1.86 -1.14
N THR A 63 -15.86 1.01 -2.14
CA THR A 63 -16.86 0.72 -3.19
C THR A 63 -16.83 -0.78 -3.51
N PRO A 64 -17.79 -1.32 -4.27
CA PRO A 64 -17.75 -2.73 -4.66
C PRO A 64 -16.48 -3.16 -5.41
N ILE A 65 -15.74 -2.21 -6.03
CA ILE A 65 -14.50 -2.46 -6.77
C ILE A 65 -13.25 -1.89 -6.10
N PHE A 66 -13.39 -1.13 -5.02
CA PHE A 66 -12.30 -0.52 -4.29
C PHE A 66 -12.39 -0.82 -2.80
N THR A 67 -11.63 -1.81 -2.36
CA THR A 67 -11.42 -2.10 -0.94
C THR A 67 -9.95 -1.87 -0.63
N LYS A 68 -9.66 -0.76 0.04
CA LYS A 68 -8.30 -0.27 0.25
C LYS A 68 -7.38 -1.31 0.91
N GLY A 69 -7.91 -2.04 1.89
CA GLY A 69 -7.18 -3.10 2.58
C GLY A 69 -6.86 -4.33 1.72
N HIS A 70 -7.43 -4.46 0.52
CA HIS A 70 -7.20 -5.57 -0.40
C HIS A 70 -6.38 -5.17 -1.64
N LEU A 71 -5.92 -3.93 -1.71
CA LEU A 71 -5.19 -3.38 -2.85
C LEU A 71 -3.80 -2.91 -2.42
N LEU A 72 -2.82 -3.08 -3.31
CA LEU A 72 -1.51 -2.47 -3.22
C LEU A 72 -1.28 -1.62 -4.46
N TYR A 73 -1.02 -0.33 -4.27
CA TYR A 73 -0.70 0.56 -5.38
C TYR A 73 0.57 0.12 -6.09
N GLY A 74 0.53 0.10 -7.41
CA GLY A 74 1.66 -0.28 -8.25
C GLY A 74 1.85 -1.79 -8.43
N LEU A 75 1.07 -2.65 -7.76
CA LEU A 75 1.24 -4.11 -7.83
C LEU A 75 1.02 -4.65 -9.25
N ASP A 76 0.13 -4.07 -10.03
CA ASP A 76 -0.12 -4.42 -11.44
C ASP A 76 1.17 -4.36 -12.28
N ARG A 77 2.04 -3.39 -12.02
CA ARG A 77 3.35 -3.20 -12.67
C ARG A 77 4.46 -3.96 -11.96
N ALA A 78 4.45 -3.96 -10.64
CA ALA A 78 5.52 -4.51 -9.81
C ALA A 78 5.57 -6.05 -9.80
N ARG A 79 4.50 -6.78 -10.13
CA ARG A 79 4.46 -8.26 -10.02
C ARG A 79 5.61 -8.98 -10.74
N LYS A 80 5.95 -8.57 -11.96
CA LYS A 80 7.07 -9.17 -12.70
C LYS A 80 8.41 -8.77 -12.11
N PRO A 81 8.70 -7.48 -11.85
CA PRO A 81 9.90 -7.05 -11.14
C PRO A 81 10.10 -7.73 -9.77
N ILE A 82 9.05 -7.85 -8.97
CA ILE A 82 9.09 -8.55 -7.67
C ILE A 82 9.56 -10.00 -7.84
N ARG A 83 9.00 -10.72 -8.81
CA ARG A 83 9.42 -12.10 -9.08
C ARG A 83 10.85 -12.19 -9.57
N THR A 84 11.29 -11.28 -10.42
CA THR A 84 12.65 -11.25 -10.95
C THR A 84 13.68 -10.93 -9.88
N ALA A 85 13.38 -9.98 -8.99
CA ALA A 85 14.25 -9.62 -7.86
C ALA A 85 14.11 -10.59 -6.67
N ASP A 86 13.09 -11.47 -6.68
CA ASP A 86 12.64 -12.26 -5.53
C ASP A 86 12.52 -11.41 -4.27
N GLN A 87 12.01 -10.18 -4.41
CA GLN A 87 11.87 -9.22 -3.32
C GLN A 87 10.78 -8.20 -3.65
N ALA A 88 9.92 -7.91 -2.67
CA ALA A 88 8.99 -6.78 -2.68
C ALA A 88 9.43 -5.72 -1.68
N VAL A 89 9.36 -4.47 -2.06
CA VAL A 89 9.59 -3.32 -1.16
C VAL A 89 8.27 -2.61 -0.95
N ILE A 90 7.94 -2.31 0.30
CA ILE A 90 6.71 -1.63 0.68
C ILE A 90 7.08 -0.25 1.22
N VAL A 91 6.55 0.79 0.57
CA VAL A 91 6.65 2.20 0.98
C VAL A 91 5.28 2.74 1.36
N GLU A 92 5.20 3.90 2.03
CA GLU A 92 3.93 4.40 2.57
C GLU A 92 2.98 4.93 1.51
N GLY A 93 3.45 5.77 0.61
CA GLY A 93 2.65 6.53 -0.33
C GLY A 93 2.76 6.06 -1.78
N TYR A 94 1.77 6.41 -2.58
CA TYR A 94 1.81 6.13 -4.01
C TYR A 94 2.75 7.07 -4.77
N LEU A 95 3.11 8.23 -4.21
CA LEU A 95 4.12 9.12 -4.81
C LEU A 95 5.50 8.50 -4.71
N ASP A 96 5.83 7.88 -3.57
CA ASP A 96 7.09 7.15 -3.40
C ASP A 96 7.21 6.01 -4.42
N VAL A 97 6.13 5.24 -4.61
CA VAL A 97 6.10 4.20 -5.65
C VAL A 97 6.35 4.79 -7.04
N ILE A 98 5.71 5.92 -7.37
CA ILE A 98 5.89 6.56 -8.67
C ILE A 98 7.35 7.01 -8.86
N ALA A 99 7.93 7.68 -7.87
CA ALA A 99 9.31 8.18 -7.92
C ALA A 99 10.31 7.02 -8.05
N LEU A 100 10.14 5.96 -7.25
CA LEU A 100 11.00 4.80 -7.28
C LEU A 100 10.89 4.03 -8.60
N HIS A 101 9.68 3.83 -9.15
CA HIS A 101 9.51 3.23 -10.47
C HIS A 101 10.17 4.07 -11.58
N GLN A 102 10.07 5.41 -11.52
CA GLN A 102 10.76 6.31 -12.45
C GLN A 102 12.29 6.24 -12.32
N ALA A 103 12.79 5.94 -11.12
CA ALA A 103 14.21 5.73 -10.86
C ALA A 103 14.71 4.36 -11.31
N GLY A 104 13.80 3.42 -11.65
CA GLY A 104 14.12 2.05 -12.10
C GLY A 104 13.91 0.96 -11.04
N TYR A 105 13.43 1.30 -9.85
CA TYR A 105 13.12 0.38 -8.77
C TYR A 105 11.65 -0.07 -8.84
N GLU A 106 11.38 -0.99 -9.77
CA GLU A 106 10.01 -1.36 -10.12
C GLU A 106 9.38 -2.41 -9.19
N ASN A 107 10.12 -2.98 -8.25
CA ASN A 107 9.63 -3.97 -7.28
C ASN A 107 8.99 -3.36 -6.01
N VAL A 108 8.54 -2.11 -6.11
CA VAL A 108 8.00 -1.30 -5.02
C VAL A 108 6.48 -1.18 -5.11
N VAL A 109 5.80 -1.26 -3.96
CA VAL A 109 4.34 -1.13 -3.83
C VAL A 109 3.98 -0.35 -2.57
N SER A 110 2.71 0.13 -2.47
CA SER A 110 2.24 0.87 -1.29
C SER A 110 0.85 0.44 -0.85
N PRO A 111 0.56 0.36 0.47
CA PRO A 111 -0.77 0.23 1.03
C PRO A 111 -1.56 1.54 1.03
N MET A 112 -1.01 2.62 0.45
CA MET A 112 -1.68 3.92 0.25
C MET A 112 -2.09 4.63 1.54
N GLY A 113 -1.18 4.71 2.52
CA GLY A 113 -1.41 5.42 3.79
C GLY A 113 -2.36 4.69 4.74
N THR A 114 -2.38 3.37 4.70
CA THR A 114 -3.03 2.50 5.70
C THR A 114 -2.02 1.51 6.26
N ALA A 115 -2.30 0.97 7.45
CA ALA A 115 -1.54 -0.15 7.95
C ALA A 115 -1.62 -1.35 6.97
N LEU A 116 -0.50 -2.02 6.79
CA LEU A 116 -0.41 -3.22 5.96
C LEU A 116 -1.33 -4.31 6.51
N THR A 117 -2.17 -4.88 5.63
CA THR A 117 -3.14 -5.92 6.00
C THR A 117 -2.66 -7.32 5.64
N GLU A 118 -3.28 -8.35 6.24
CA GLU A 118 -3.03 -9.75 5.87
C GLU A 118 -3.34 -10.01 4.39
N ASP A 119 -4.41 -9.44 3.85
CA ASP A 119 -4.80 -9.66 2.46
C ASP A 119 -3.79 -9.05 1.48
N GLN A 120 -3.27 -7.87 1.79
CA GLN A 120 -2.19 -7.24 1.02
C GLN A 120 -0.90 -8.09 1.06
N LEU A 121 -0.55 -8.64 2.20
CA LEU A 121 0.60 -9.55 2.32
C LEU A 121 0.39 -10.85 1.54
N ARG A 122 -0.83 -11.41 1.54
CA ARG A 122 -1.17 -12.59 0.72
C ARG A 122 -1.02 -12.33 -0.77
N LEU A 123 -1.28 -11.10 -1.26
CA LEU A 123 -1.02 -10.74 -2.65
C LEU A 123 0.47 -10.82 -2.98
N LEU A 124 1.35 -10.31 -2.11
CA LEU A 124 2.80 -10.34 -2.30
C LEU A 124 3.37 -11.75 -2.17
N LYS A 125 2.86 -12.56 -1.23
CA LYS A 125 3.29 -13.95 -0.99
C LYS A 125 3.19 -14.83 -2.24
N ARG A 126 2.29 -14.50 -3.17
CA ARG A 126 2.18 -15.19 -4.47
C ARG A 126 3.37 -14.94 -5.40
N SER A 127 4.19 -13.94 -5.13
CA SER A 127 5.28 -13.50 -6.01
C SER A 127 6.65 -13.60 -5.37
N THR A 128 6.77 -13.42 -4.05
CA THR A 128 8.02 -13.51 -3.30
C THR A 128 7.75 -13.80 -1.83
N ARG A 129 8.78 -14.32 -1.15
CA ARG A 129 8.81 -14.47 0.32
C ARG A 129 9.68 -13.42 1.01
N ARG A 130 10.38 -12.58 0.23
CA ARG A 130 11.21 -11.50 0.77
C ARG A 130 10.47 -10.18 0.67
N ILE A 131 10.18 -9.60 1.82
CA ILE A 131 9.45 -8.33 1.93
C ILE A 131 10.32 -7.36 2.74
N VAL A 132 10.57 -6.19 2.19
CA VAL A 132 11.26 -5.09 2.86
C VAL A 132 10.24 -4.00 3.14
N LEU A 133 10.14 -3.59 4.40
CA LEU A 133 9.35 -2.45 4.83
C LEU A 133 10.26 -1.22 4.85
N ALA A 134 10.08 -0.32 3.92
CA ALA A 134 10.77 0.96 3.80
C ALA A 134 9.76 2.07 4.10
N LEU A 135 9.41 2.19 5.38
CA LEU A 135 8.39 3.11 5.89
C LEU A 135 9.07 4.32 6.54
N ASP A 136 8.35 5.42 6.61
CA ASP A 136 8.85 6.67 7.18
C ASP A 136 9.38 6.45 8.61
N PRO A 137 10.46 7.13 9.00
CA PRO A 137 11.11 6.93 10.29
C PRO A 137 10.32 7.50 11.47
N ASP A 138 9.19 8.13 11.23
CA ASP A 138 8.38 8.75 12.27
C ASP A 138 7.69 7.73 13.20
N VAL A 139 7.05 8.23 14.29
CA VAL A 139 6.35 7.39 15.27
C VAL A 139 5.18 6.62 14.64
N ALA A 140 4.58 7.15 13.58
CA ALA A 140 3.49 6.48 12.86
C ALA A 140 4.03 5.33 12.02
N GLY A 141 5.15 5.53 11.32
CA GLY A 141 5.85 4.50 10.57
C GLY A 141 6.34 3.36 11.47
N GLN A 142 6.91 3.65 12.64
CA GLN A 142 7.30 2.61 13.61
C GLN A 142 6.10 1.75 14.05
N LYS A 143 4.95 2.37 14.32
CA LYS A 143 3.72 1.63 14.65
C LYS A 143 3.18 0.85 13.45
N ALA A 144 3.33 1.38 12.22
CA ALA A 144 2.95 0.69 11.00
C ALA A 144 3.83 -0.55 10.75
N VAL A 145 5.15 -0.46 11.02
CA VAL A 145 6.08 -1.60 11.01
C VAL A 145 5.61 -2.68 11.97
N LEU A 146 5.34 -2.36 13.24
CA LEU A 146 4.90 -3.35 14.23
C LEU A 146 3.59 -4.04 13.81
N ARG A 147 2.60 -3.28 13.32
CA ARG A 147 1.35 -3.85 12.79
C ARG A 147 1.58 -4.71 11.55
N GLY A 148 2.48 -4.29 10.66
CA GLY A 148 2.88 -5.07 9.50
C GLY A 148 3.55 -6.39 9.89
N LEU A 149 4.39 -6.40 10.92
CA LEU A 149 4.99 -7.60 11.49
C LEU A 149 3.94 -8.56 12.07
N ASP A 150 2.96 -8.04 12.82
CA ASP A 150 1.88 -8.83 13.39
C ASP A 150 0.96 -9.39 12.28
N ALA A 151 0.61 -8.59 11.28
CA ALA A 151 -0.15 -9.03 10.12
C ALA A 151 0.61 -10.11 9.31
N ALA A 152 1.93 -9.96 9.16
CA ALA A 152 2.78 -10.94 8.50
C ALA A 152 2.80 -12.26 9.27
N ARG A 153 2.98 -12.22 10.59
CA ARG A 153 2.89 -13.41 11.44
C ARG A 153 1.54 -14.10 11.28
N SER A 154 0.44 -13.37 11.40
CA SER A 154 -0.92 -13.92 11.26
C SER A 154 -1.20 -14.52 9.87
N ALA A 155 -0.67 -13.91 8.82
CA ALA A 155 -0.82 -14.42 7.44
C ALA A 155 0.01 -15.68 7.18
N MET A 156 1.08 -15.89 7.93
CA MET A 156 2.05 -16.98 7.76
C MET A 156 1.84 -18.16 8.69
N ASP A 157 1.38 -17.93 9.93
CA ASP A 157 1.13 -18.99 10.92
C ASP A 157 -0.03 -19.93 10.54
N LYS A 158 -0.83 -19.60 9.54
CA LYS A 158 -1.97 -20.41 9.08
C LYS A 158 -1.60 -21.55 8.13
N GLU A 159 -0.36 -21.60 7.65
CA GLU A 159 0.16 -22.71 6.84
C GLU A 159 1.24 -23.49 7.63
N GLY A 160 0.81 -24.27 8.61
CA GLY A 160 1.69 -25.21 9.29
C GLY A 160 2.16 -26.30 8.31
N GLU A 161 3.45 -26.43 8.06
CA GLU A 161 3.98 -27.63 7.44
C GLU A 161 3.92 -28.78 8.46
N LEU A 162 3.20 -29.83 8.09
CA LEU A 162 3.23 -31.10 8.80
C LEU A 162 4.59 -31.76 8.50
N GLY A 163 5.54 -31.59 9.38
CA GLY A 163 6.81 -32.31 9.36
C GLY A 163 6.79 -33.50 10.29
N PHE A 164 7.60 -34.52 10.02
CA PHE A 164 7.84 -35.62 10.96
C PHE A 164 9.16 -35.37 11.69
N ASP A 165 9.15 -35.52 13.01
CA ASP A 165 10.39 -35.50 13.80
C ASP A 165 11.22 -36.79 13.57
N ALA A 166 12.45 -36.83 14.09
CA ALA A 166 13.33 -37.99 13.99
C ALA A 166 12.74 -39.28 14.60
N ARG A 167 11.60 -39.22 15.26
CA ARG A 167 10.87 -40.34 15.88
C ARG A 167 9.58 -40.66 15.12
N GLY A 168 9.31 -40.02 13.95
CA GLY A 168 8.13 -40.23 13.15
C GLY A 168 6.85 -39.62 13.69
N LEU A 169 6.94 -38.74 14.70
CA LEU A 169 5.80 -37.97 15.23
C LEU A 169 5.56 -36.71 14.42
N LEU A 170 4.29 -36.46 14.08
CA LEU A 170 3.83 -35.24 13.43
C LEU A 170 4.21 -34.02 14.30
N ARG A 171 5.09 -33.18 13.79
CA ARG A 171 5.48 -31.91 14.39
C ARG A 171 4.92 -30.80 13.53
N ASN A 172 4.11 -29.94 14.12
CA ASN A 172 3.68 -28.70 13.50
C ASN A 172 4.76 -27.64 13.77
N GLU A 173 5.73 -27.53 12.85
CA GLU A 173 6.69 -26.44 12.88
C GLU A 173 6.11 -25.28 12.08
N SER A 174 5.49 -24.32 12.74
CA SER A 174 5.17 -23.02 12.15
C SER A 174 6.47 -22.22 11.96
N ARG A 175 7.19 -22.50 10.88
CA ARG A 175 8.29 -21.66 10.42
C ARG A 175 7.69 -20.46 9.70
N LEU A 176 8.07 -19.26 10.11
CA LEU A 176 7.89 -18.05 9.33
C LEU A 176 8.47 -18.29 7.93
N GLN A 177 7.60 -18.51 6.94
CA GLN A 177 8.03 -18.77 5.55
C GLN A 177 8.27 -17.47 4.77
N ALA A 178 8.52 -16.34 5.44
CA ALA A 178 8.90 -15.09 4.79
C ALA A 178 10.06 -14.41 5.51
N ASP A 179 10.96 -13.86 4.71
CA ASP A 179 12.03 -12.97 5.16
C ASP A 179 11.47 -11.53 5.17
N LEU A 180 11.07 -11.07 6.35
CA LEU A 180 10.55 -9.71 6.53
C LEU A 180 11.65 -8.85 7.12
N ARG A 181 12.03 -7.80 6.40
CA ARG A 181 13.07 -6.85 6.79
C ARG A 181 12.49 -5.45 6.91
N VAL A 182 13.12 -4.64 7.74
CA VAL A 182 12.83 -3.20 7.85
C VAL A 182 14.06 -2.46 7.33
N ALA A 183 13.85 -1.58 6.37
CA ALA A 183 14.87 -0.65 5.93
C ALA A 183 14.80 0.63 6.79
N THR A 184 15.95 1.16 7.15
CA THR A 184 16.07 2.46 7.81
C THR A 184 16.45 3.49 6.75
N MET A 185 15.65 4.55 6.62
CA MET A 185 15.93 5.62 5.68
C MET A 185 17.10 6.49 6.17
N PRO A 186 18.06 6.87 5.30
CA PRO A 186 19.12 7.80 5.65
C PRO A 186 18.56 9.21 5.84
N ASP A 187 19.14 9.95 6.80
CA ASP A 187 18.87 11.38 7.02
C ASP A 187 17.37 11.73 7.23
N GLU A 188 16.56 10.79 7.66
CA GLU A 188 15.09 10.95 7.82
C GLU A 188 14.36 11.40 6.54
N LEU A 189 14.93 11.10 5.36
CA LEU A 189 14.35 11.45 4.06
C LEU A 189 13.28 10.45 3.63
N ASP A 190 12.25 10.96 2.95
CA ASP A 190 11.26 10.11 2.30
C ASP A 190 11.86 9.38 1.07
N PRO A 191 11.33 8.21 0.68
CA PRO A 191 11.85 7.45 -0.45
C PRO A 191 11.93 8.22 -1.78
N ASP A 192 10.97 9.11 -2.06
CA ASP A 192 10.97 9.97 -3.23
C ASP A 192 12.07 11.02 -3.19
N GLU A 193 12.40 11.57 -2.02
CA GLU A 193 13.49 12.52 -1.81
C GLU A 193 14.85 11.85 -1.99
N ILE A 194 15.03 10.62 -1.50
CA ILE A 194 16.26 9.85 -1.67
C ILE A 194 16.59 9.67 -3.15
N VAL A 195 15.63 9.17 -3.94
CA VAL A 195 15.87 8.93 -5.38
C VAL A 195 15.95 10.22 -6.21
N ALA A 196 15.35 11.31 -5.73
CA ALA A 196 15.50 12.63 -6.33
C ALA A 196 16.91 13.18 -6.11
N ARG A 197 17.53 12.91 -4.94
CA ARG A 197 18.90 13.29 -4.61
C ARG A 197 19.94 12.45 -5.38
N ASP A 198 19.86 11.15 -5.25
CA ASP A 198 20.72 10.19 -5.96
C ASP A 198 20.00 8.85 -6.14
N LYS A 199 19.72 8.51 -7.41
CA LYS A 199 19.04 7.25 -7.75
C LYS A 199 19.75 6.01 -7.22
N THR A 200 21.08 6.03 -7.08
CA THR A 200 21.87 4.88 -6.64
C THR A 200 21.85 4.66 -5.14
N GLU A 201 21.44 5.66 -4.38
CA GLU A 201 21.42 5.61 -2.92
C GLU A 201 20.37 4.64 -2.38
N TRP A 202 19.24 4.53 -3.07
CA TRP A 202 18.18 3.60 -2.71
C TRP A 202 18.60 2.13 -2.69
N ALA A 203 19.62 1.75 -3.45
CA ALA A 203 20.10 0.38 -3.55
C ALA A 203 21.12 0.00 -2.47
N LYS A 204 21.58 0.94 -1.65
CA LYS A 204 22.58 0.74 -0.60
C LYS A 204 21.94 0.30 0.71
#